data_4edfa56762de6c3e24aa6b48124ce976
#
_entry.id   4edfa56762de6c3e24aa6b48124ce976
#
_cell.length_a   1.000
_cell.length_b   1.000
_cell.length_c   1.000
_cell.angle_alpha   90.00
_cell.angle_beta   90.00
_cell.angle_gamma   90.00
#
_symmetry.space_group_name_H-M   'P 1'
#
loop_
_entity.id
_entity.type
_entity.pdbx_description
1 polymer ?
#
loop_
_entity_poly.entity_id
_entity_poly.type
_entity_poly.pdbx_seq_one_letter_code
_entity_poly.pdbx_strand_id
1 'polypeptide(L)'
;FYAIQKKHLLAGMERRKKNQPRICMTFAPDAKKRLRDVGRDVKRLMQPGGKLYHHNDWAARYCEHTARSAAVMQLFITPDSTVITLETLEAALLISEWHLNHFIVKMDVVRGPSHSERVLSWLENHLVKNGSYDFLRRDMMQDIHRSLRKKADLEPVLEQLADEGKVQLWEDASGTHYVKYLASEIAPSELDTEHKALKGIPEY
;
A
#
# COMPACT_ATOMS: atom_id res chain seq x y z
N PHE A 1 -8.36 -20.51 -25.41
CA PHE A 1 -8.80 -19.31 -24.66
C PHE A 1 -10.04 -18.70 -25.30
N TYR A 2 -9.97 -18.22 -26.54
CA TYR A 2 -11.09 -17.58 -27.26
C TYR A 2 -12.34 -18.43 -27.36
N ALA A 3 -12.22 -19.75 -27.60
CA ALA A 3 -13.35 -20.66 -27.70
C ALA A 3 -14.15 -20.78 -26.39
N ILE A 4 -13.46 -20.80 -25.24
CA ILE A 4 -14.10 -20.85 -23.92
C ILE A 4 -14.83 -19.53 -23.63
N GLN A 5 -14.21 -18.39 -23.90
CA GLN A 5 -14.85 -17.09 -23.75
C GLN A 5 -16.11 -16.98 -24.62
N LYS A 6 -16.01 -17.37 -25.91
CA LYS A 6 -17.14 -17.38 -26.84
C LYS A 6 -18.28 -18.25 -26.36
N LYS A 7 -17.99 -19.49 -25.86
CA LYS A 7 -18.97 -20.41 -25.29
C LYS A 7 -19.76 -19.75 -24.15
N HIS A 8 -19.04 -19.16 -23.17
CA HIS A 8 -19.68 -18.52 -22.00
C HIS A 8 -20.45 -17.26 -22.36
N LEU A 9 -19.93 -16.46 -23.30
CA LEU A 9 -20.63 -15.27 -23.79
C LEU A 9 -21.96 -15.62 -24.46
N LEU A 10 -21.93 -16.57 -25.39
CA LEU A 10 -23.13 -17.01 -26.11
C LEU A 10 -24.16 -17.62 -25.17
N ALA A 11 -23.73 -18.50 -24.22
CA ALA A 11 -24.62 -19.06 -23.22
C ALA A 11 -25.25 -17.98 -22.33
N GLY A 12 -24.47 -16.94 -21.95
CA GLY A 12 -24.99 -15.81 -21.18
C GLY A 12 -26.00 -14.97 -21.96
N MET A 13 -25.79 -14.76 -23.26
CA MET A 13 -26.74 -14.05 -24.14
C MET A 13 -28.05 -14.84 -24.30
N GLU A 14 -27.97 -16.15 -24.50
CA GLU A 14 -29.18 -17.01 -24.58
C GLU A 14 -29.99 -17.02 -23.30
N ARG A 15 -29.33 -17.11 -22.12
CA ARG A 15 -30.00 -17.02 -20.83
C ARG A 15 -30.73 -15.69 -20.65
N ARG A 16 -30.11 -14.58 -21.06
CA ARG A 16 -30.78 -13.26 -21.04
C ARG A 16 -32.01 -13.22 -21.93
N LYS A 17 -31.91 -13.76 -23.16
CA LYS A 17 -33.05 -13.84 -24.10
C LYS A 17 -34.20 -14.66 -23.52
N LYS A 18 -33.88 -15.74 -22.79
CA LYS A 18 -34.87 -16.64 -22.18
C LYS A 18 -35.32 -16.19 -20.78
N ASN A 19 -34.88 -15.03 -20.31
CA ASN A 19 -35.14 -14.49 -18.97
C ASN A 19 -34.78 -15.46 -17.84
N GLN A 20 -33.76 -16.29 -18.04
CA GLN A 20 -33.31 -17.28 -17.07
C GLN A 20 -32.39 -16.63 -16.01
N PRO A 21 -32.40 -17.12 -14.77
CA PRO A 21 -31.55 -16.60 -13.71
C PRO A 21 -30.05 -16.74 -14.07
N ARG A 22 -29.25 -15.81 -13.57
CA ARG A 22 -27.79 -15.88 -13.73
C ARG A 22 -27.22 -17.07 -12.98
N ILE A 23 -26.20 -17.71 -13.55
CA ILE A 23 -25.42 -18.70 -12.80
C ILE A 23 -24.60 -17.92 -11.76
N CYS A 24 -24.77 -18.31 -10.49
CA CYS A 24 -23.95 -17.80 -9.40
C CYS A 24 -22.85 -18.82 -9.12
N MET A 25 -21.61 -18.36 -9.09
CA MET A 25 -20.49 -19.15 -8.60
C MET A 25 -20.38 -19.01 -7.08
N THR A 26 -20.01 -20.09 -6.42
CA THR A 26 -19.81 -20.12 -4.97
C THR A 26 -18.38 -20.56 -4.65
N PHE A 27 -17.88 -20.19 -3.49
CA PHE A 27 -16.58 -20.66 -3.02
C PHE A 27 -16.73 -22.00 -2.29
N ALA A 28 -15.77 -22.90 -2.47
CA ALA A 28 -15.58 -24.04 -1.61
C ALA A 28 -15.42 -23.58 -0.15
N PRO A 29 -15.80 -24.38 0.86
CA PRO A 29 -15.80 -23.95 2.27
C PRO A 29 -14.44 -23.41 2.76
N ASP A 30 -13.34 -24.06 2.37
CA ASP A 30 -11.95 -23.68 2.65
C ASP A 30 -11.56 -22.38 1.93
N ALA A 31 -11.88 -22.25 0.65
CA ALA A 31 -11.67 -21.01 -0.13
C ALA A 31 -12.47 -19.85 0.49
N LYS A 32 -13.72 -20.08 0.90
CA LYS A 32 -14.52 -19.05 1.57
C LYS A 32 -13.92 -18.61 2.90
N LYS A 33 -13.37 -19.56 3.67
CA LYS A 33 -12.66 -19.25 4.91
C LYS A 33 -11.42 -18.39 4.61
N ARG A 34 -10.60 -18.83 3.66
CA ARG A 34 -9.37 -18.12 3.25
C ARG A 34 -9.65 -16.68 2.81
N LEU A 35 -10.66 -16.47 1.96
CA LEU A 35 -11.03 -15.13 1.49
C LEU A 35 -11.47 -14.20 2.65
N ARG A 36 -12.18 -14.75 3.66
CA ARG A 36 -12.54 -13.98 4.86
C ARG A 36 -11.34 -13.62 5.71
N ASP A 37 -10.38 -14.53 5.84
CA ASP A 37 -9.16 -14.30 6.60
C ASP A 37 -8.33 -13.18 5.95
N VAL A 38 -8.14 -13.23 4.63
CA VAL A 38 -7.53 -12.16 3.83
C VAL A 38 -8.27 -10.82 4.01
N GLY A 39 -9.60 -10.84 3.99
CA GLY A 39 -10.39 -9.63 4.21
C GLY A 39 -10.18 -9.00 5.59
N ARG A 40 -9.94 -9.80 6.63
CA ARG A 40 -9.59 -9.31 7.97
C ARG A 40 -8.19 -8.69 8.00
N ASP A 41 -7.23 -9.32 7.34
CA ASP A 41 -5.86 -8.81 7.27
C ASP A 41 -5.79 -7.49 6.49
N VAL A 42 -6.48 -7.40 5.34
CA VAL A 42 -6.60 -6.15 4.59
C VAL A 42 -7.21 -5.04 5.45
N LYS A 43 -8.30 -5.32 6.18
CA LYS A 43 -8.92 -4.33 7.09
C LYS A 43 -7.96 -3.87 8.19
N ARG A 44 -7.11 -4.76 8.72
CA ARG A 44 -6.08 -4.39 9.70
C ARG A 44 -5.05 -3.45 9.10
N LEU A 45 -4.61 -3.74 7.87
CA LEU A 45 -3.66 -2.89 7.14
C LEU A 45 -4.23 -1.53 6.72
N MET A 46 -5.56 -1.37 6.70
CA MET A 46 -6.25 -0.10 6.43
C MET A 46 -6.37 0.81 7.65
N GLN A 47 -6.05 0.34 8.84
CA GLN A 47 -6.09 1.15 10.06
C GLN A 47 -4.96 2.18 10.10
N PRO A 48 -5.06 3.23 10.94
CA PRO A 48 -3.98 4.19 11.12
C PRO A 48 -2.64 3.51 11.41
N GLY A 49 -1.59 3.91 10.69
CA GLY A 49 -0.27 3.28 10.75
C GLY A 49 -0.11 2.01 9.91
N GLY A 50 -1.17 1.49 9.31
CA GLY A 50 -1.11 0.33 8.42
C GLY A 50 -0.71 0.70 6.99
N LYS A 51 -0.04 -0.22 6.29
CA LYS A 51 0.49 -0.03 4.92
C LYS A 51 -0.57 0.45 3.91
N LEU A 52 -1.85 0.10 4.11
CA LEU A 52 -2.94 0.45 3.19
C LEU A 52 -3.78 1.64 3.67
N TYR A 53 -3.40 2.30 4.75
CA TYR A 53 -4.16 3.42 5.33
C TYR A 53 -4.44 4.53 4.32
N HIS A 54 -3.48 4.85 3.47
CA HIS A 54 -3.63 5.90 2.45
C HIS A 54 -4.23 5.41 1.13
N HIS A 55 -4.54 4.12 1.01
CA HIS A 55 -5.05 3.45 -0.19
C HIS A 55 -6.39 2.76 0.06
N ASN A 56 -7.18 3.28 1.02
CA ASN A 56 -8.42 2.67 1.51
C ASN A 56 -9.44 2.38 0.40
N ASP A 57 -9.58 3.28 -0.58
CA ASP A 57 -10.55 3.13 -1.67
C ASP A 57 -10.29 1.87 -2.53
N TRP A 58 -9.02 1.60 -2.80
CA TRP A 58 -8.63 0.41 -3.54
C TRP A 58 -8.64 -0.83 -2.65
N ALA A 59 -8.09 -0.72 -1.43
CA ALA A 59 -8.01 -1.80 -0.47
C ALA A 59 -9.39 -2.36 -0.07
N ALA A 60 -10.39 -1.49 0.04
CA ALA A 60 -11.77 -1.90 0.33
C ALA A 60 -12.36 -2.84 -0.73
N ARG A 61 -11.90 -2.75 -1.97
CA ARG A 61 -12.35 -3.59 -3.09
C ARG A 61 -11.44 -4.78 -3.38
N TYR A 62 -10.36 -4.94 -2.62
CA TYR A 62 -9.36 -6.00 -2.87
C TYR A 62 -9.98 -7.39 -2.93
N CYS A 63 -10.77 -7.77 -1.92
CA CYS A 63 -11.42 -9.08 -1.88
C CYS A 63 -12.45 -9.27 -3.00
N GLU A 64 -13.15 -8.21 -3.40
CA GLU A 64 -14.10 -8.25 -4.51
C GLU A 64 -13.37 -8.49 -5.85
N HIS A 65 -12.27 -7.77 -6.11
CA HIS A 65 -11.46 -7.96 -7.31
C HIS A 65 -10.86 -9.37 -7.35
N THR A 66 -10.31 -9.84 -6.22
CA THR A 66 -9.79 -11.21 -6.10
C THR A 66 -10.87 -12.26 -6.37
N ALA A 67 -12.06 -12.10 -5.79
CA ALA A 67 -13.17 -13.01 -6.00
C ALA A 67 -13.61 -13.07 -7.47
N ARG A 68 -13.68 -11.93 -8.14
CA ARG A 68 -13.99 -11.86 -9.59
C ARG A 68 -12.92 -12.53 -10.43
N SER A 69 -11.64 -12.28 -10.14
CA SER A 69 -10.52 -12.91 -10.83
C SER A 69 -10.53 -14.43 -10.64
N ALA A 70 -10.76 -14.92 -9.41
CA ALA A 70 -10.87 -16.34 -9.11
C ALA A 70 -12.03 -16.98 -9.87
N ALA A 71 -13.19 -16.31 -9.96
CA ALA A 71 -14.34 -16.82 -10.71
C ALA A 71 -14.01 -16.96 -12.21
N VAL A 72 -13.36 -15.96 -12.80
CA VAL A 72 -12.93 -16.01 -14.20
C VAL A 72 -11.92 -17.13 -14.40
N MET A 73 -10.90 -17.25 -13.55
CA MET A 73 -9.89 -18.31 -13.63
C MET A 73 -10.52 -19.71 -13.51
N GLN A 74 -11.47 -19.90 -12.57
CA GLN A 74 -12.16 -21.17 -12.41
C GLN A 74 -12.91 -21.60 -13.67
N LEU A 75 -13.58 -20.65 -14.34
CA LEU A 75 -14.27 -20.92 -15.61
C LEU A 75 -13.31 -21.33 -16.73
N PHE A 76 -12.05 -20.87 -16.70
CA PHE A 76 -11.05 -21.31 -17.67
C PHE A 76 -10.47 -22.68 -17.34
N ILE A 77 -10.25 -22.98 -16.07
CA ILE A 77 -9.69 -24.26 -15.61
C ILE A 77 -10.75 -25.36 -15.75
N THR A 78 -11.97 -25.08 -15.31
CA THR A 78 -13.08 -26.04 -15.30
C THR A 78 -14.36 -25.34 -15.79
N PRO A 79 -14.61 -25.28 -17.11
CA PRO A 79 -15.67 -24.47 -17.72
C PRO A 79 -17.10 -24.71 -17.22
N ASP A 80 -17.38 -25.88 -16.69
CA ASP A 80 -18.72 -26.26 -16.22
C ASP A 80 -18.84 -26.24 -14.68
N SER A 81 -17.78 -25.86 -13.98
CA SER A 81 -17.80 -25.73 -12.51
C SER A 81 -18.48 -24.44 -12.08
N THR A 82 -19.34 -24.54 -11.07
CA THR A 82 -19.91 -23.39 -10.36
C THR A 82 -19.26 -23.16 -8.99
N VAL A 83 -18.23 -23.94 -8.66
CA VAL A 83 -17.51 -23.86 -7.38
C VAL A 83 -16.08 -23.39 -7.61
N ILE A 84 -15.68 -22.35 -6.93
CA ILE A 84 -14.31 -21.81 -6.92
C ILE A 84 -13.52 -22.57 -5.87
N THR A 85 -12.46 -23.25 -6.29
CA THR A 85 -11.57 -24.03 -5.40
C THR A 85 -10.59 -23.12 -4.65
N LEU A 86 -10.02 -23.65 -3.57
CA LEU A 86 -8.97 -22.95 -2.82
C LEU A 86 -7.74 -22.69 -3.70
N GLU A 87 -7.32 -23.63 -4.51
CA GLU A 87 -6.18 -23.50 -5.42
C GLU A 87 -6.37 -22.33 -6.40
N THR A 88 -7.56 -22.24 -7.01
CA THR A 88 -7.89 -21.12 -7.92
C THR A 88 -7.93 -19.79 -7.19
N LEU A 89 -8.43 -19.78 -5.95
CA LEU A 89 -8.42 -18.56 -5.13
C LEU A 89 -7.01 -18.12 -4.77
N GLU A 90 -6.11 -19.04 -4.38
CA GLU A 90 -4.71 -18.69 -4.05
C GLU A 90 -3.98 -18.13 -5.27
N ALA A 91 -4.18 -18.70 -6.47
CA ALA A 91 -3.64 -18.13 -7.70
C ALA A 91 -4.18 -16.71 -7.99
N ALA A 92 -5.47 -16.48 -7.76
CA ALA A 92 -6.07 -15.14 -7.90
C ALA A 92 -5.55 -14.15 -6.85
N LEU A 93 -5.27 -14.62 -5.62
CA LEU A 93 -4.65 -13.81 -4.56
C LEU A 93 -3.26 -13.34 -4.95
N LEU A 94 -2.41 -14.21 -5.50
CA LEU A 94 -1.07 -13.85 -5.98
C LEU A 94 -1.12 -12.73 -7.02
N ILE A 95 -2.02 -12.85 -8.00
CA ILE A 95 -2.21 -11.81 -9.04
C ILE A 95 -2.72 -10.51 -8.41
N SER A 96 -3.68 -10.59 -7.50
CA SER A 96 -4.26 -9.42 -6.84
C SER A 96 -3.25 -8.70 -5.95
N GLU A 97 -2.39 -9.44 -5.26
CA GLU A 97 -1.29 -8.90 -4.45
C GLU A 97 -0.26 -8.19 -5.31
N TRP A 98 0.13 -8.79 -6.43
CA TRP A 98 1.03 -8.15 -7.39
C TRP A 98 0.45 -6.82 -7.90
N HIS A 99 -0.83 -6.81 -8.28
CA HIS A 99 -1.51 -5.58 -8.70
C HIS A 99 -1.58 -4.53 -7.59
N LEU A 100 -1.88 -4.93 -6.35
CA LEU A 100 -1.93 -4.04 -5.20
C LEU A 100 -0.57 -3.37 -4.97
N ASN A 101 0.51 -4.15 -4.95
CA ASN A 101 1.85 -3.63 -4.74
C ASN A 101 2.26 -2.64 -5.83
N HIS A 102 1.98 -2.95 -7.10
CA HIS A 102 2.23 -2.03 -8.22
C HIS A 102 1.38 -0.76 -8.15
N PHE A 103 0.12 -0.88 -7.72
CA PHE A 103 -0.76 0.27 -7.53
C PHE A 103 -0.21 1.20 -6.45
N ILE A 104 0.18 0.65 -5.28
CA ILE A 104 0.76 1.43 -4.17
C ILE A 104 1.98 2.21 -4.67
N VAL A 105 2.96 1.52 -5.27
CA VAL A 105 4.18 2.17 -5.78
C VAL A 105 3.85 3.31 -6.75
N LYS A 106 2.95 3.09 -7.71
CA LYS A 106 2.56 4.12 -8.68
C LYS A 106 1.82 5.29 -8.03
N MET A 107 0.93 5.02 -7.10
CA MET A 107 0.15 6.06 -6.44
C MET A 107 1.00 6.88 -5.47
N ASP A 108 1.97 6.27 -4.78
CA ASP A 108 2.91 6.97 -3.92
C ASP A 108 3.81 7.91 -4.73
N VAL A 109 4.27 7.47 -5.91
CA VAL A 109 4.99 8.35 -6.85
C VAL A 109 4.14 9.55 -7.29
N VAL A 110 2.87 9.33 -7.64
CA VAL A 110 1.96 10.41 -8.06
C VAL A 110 1.62 11.35 -6.90
N ARG A 111 1.47 10.82 -5.69
CA ARG A 111 1.14 11.59 -4.48
C ARG A 111 2.31 12.48 -4.05
N GLY A 112 3.53 12.07 -4.38
CA GLY A 112 4.75 12.66 -3.86
C GLY A 112 4.94 12.36 -2.36
N PRO A 113 6.07 12.75 -1.78
CA PRO A 113 6.37 12.48 -0.39
C PRO A 113 5.38 13.21 0.54
N SER A 114 4.93 12.51 1.58
CA SER A 114 4.10 13.06 2.65
C SER A 114 4.85 14.17 3.41
N HIS A 115 4.15 14.94 4.23
CA HIS A 115 4.79 15.97 5.06
C HIS A 115 5.81 15.35 6.03
N SER A 116 5.49 14.20 6.63
CA SER A 116 6.39 13.48 7.53
C SER A 116 7.65 12.97 6.81
N GLU A 117 7.50 12.39 5.61
CA GLU A 117 8.64 11.95 4.79
C GLU A 117 9.52 13.12 4.36
N ARG A 118 8.94 14.27 4.05
CA ARG A 118 9.72 15.49 3.73
C ARG A 118 10.52 15.99 4.92
N VAL A 119 9.96 15.96 6.13
CA VAL A 119 10.67 16.32 7.35
C VAL A 119 11.82 15.34 7.60
N LEU A 120 11.57 14.04 7.55
CA LEU A 120 12.60 13.01 7.76
C LEU A 120 13.71 13.11 6.71
N SER A 121 13.39 13.24 5.43
CA SER A 121 14.38 13.41 4.36
C SER A 121 15.19 14.69 4.53
N TRP A 122 14.58 15.78 5.02
CA TRP A 122 15.30 17.00 5.34
C TRP A 122 16.30 16.76 6.48
N LEU A 123 15.88 16.11 7.57
CA LEU A 123 16.73 15.77 8.73
C LEU A 123 17.90 14.86 8.33
N GLU A 124 17.64 13.82 7.54
CA GLU A 124 18.67 12.89 7.04
C GLU A 124 19.71 13.61 6.17
N ASN A 125 19.26 14.43 5.23
CA ASN A 125 20.16 15.20 4.35
C ASN A 125 21.01 16.19 5.13
N HIS A 126 20.47 16.83 6.18
CA HIS A 126 21.21 17.77 7.01
C HIS A 126 22.13 17.06 7.99
N LEU A 127 21.76 15.88 8.50
CA LEU A 127 22.64 15.03 9.29
C LEU A 127 23.89 14.65 8.49
N VAL A 128 23.74 14.24 7.24
CA VAL A 128 24.85 13.90 6.34
C VAL A 128 25.76 15.11 6.09
N LYS A 129 25.18 16.32 5.95
CA LYS A 129 25.94 17.54 5.68
C LYS A 129 26.66 18.11 6.92
N ASN A 130 25.98 18.11 8.05
CA ASN A 130 26.42 18.86 9.23
C ASN A 130 26.95 17.96 10.36
N GLY A 131 26.72 16.64 10.30
CA GLY A 131 27.13 15.68 11.32
C GLY A 131 26.41 15.87 12.67
N SER A 132 25.36 16.68 12.74
CA SER A 132 24.60 16.98 13.95
C SER A 132 23.23 16.34 13.92
N TYR A 133 22.78 15.81 15.04
CA TYR A 133 21.43 15.28 15.22
C TYR A 133 20.45 16.32 15.75
N ASP A 134 20.95 17.47 16.23
CA ASP A 134 20.13 18.56 16.77
C ASP A 134 20.04 19.70 15.73
N PHE A 135 18.82 20.08 15.39
CA PHE A 135 18.54 21.09 14.38
C PHE A 135 17.67 22.20 14.96
N LEU A 136 18.02 23.44 14.64
CA LEU A 136 17.18 24.58 14.95
C LEU A 136 15.88 24.51 14.13
N ARG A 137 14.74 24.57 14.82
CA ARG A 137 13.43 24.58 14.14
C ARG A 137 13.28 25.75 13.17
N ARG A 138 13.86 26.90 13.50
CA ARG A 138 13.89 28.08 12.63
C ARG A 138 14.57 27.79 11.30
N ASP A 139 15.74 27.14 11.33
CA ASP A 139 16.52 26.83 10.14
C ASP A 139 15.76 25.79 9.27
N MET A 140 15.14 24.81 9.91
CA MET A 140 14.25 23.88 9.23
C MET A 140 13.12 24.62 8.48
N MET A 141 12.46 25.57 9.12
CA MET A 141 11.35 26.33 8.49
C MET A 141 11.82 27.17 7.29
N GLN A 142 13.06 27.60 7.26
CA GLN A 142 13.61 28.39 6.14
C GLN A 142 13.93 27.52 4.92
N ASP A 143 14.41 26.31 5.14
CA ASP A 143 15.01 25.47 4.10
C ASP A 143 14.12 24.30 3.67
N ILE A 144 13.14 23.92 4.49
CA ILE A 144 12.21 22.84 4.16
C ILE A 144 11.26 23.22 3.01
N HIS A 145 10.64 22.22 2.40
CA HIS A 145 9.67 22.42 1.33
C HIS A 145 8.59 23.45 1.72
N ARG A 146 8.25 24.32 0.77
CA ARG A 146 7.37 25.50 0.96
C ARG A 146 6.06 25.22 1.70
N SER A 147 5.48 24.00 1.58
CA SER A 147 4.25 23.60 2.26
C SER A 147 4.40 23.43 3.77
N LEU A 148 5.63 23.39 4.30
CA LEU A 148 5.95 23.21 5.72
C LEU A 148 6.70 24.41 6.34
N ARG A 149 6.81 25.50 5.61
CA ARG A 149 7.53 26.70 6.10
C ARG A 149 6.76 27.48 7.17
N LYS A 150 5.45 27.24 7.28
CA LYS A 150 4.64 27.88 8.33
C LYS A 150 4.64 27.02 9.59
N LYS A 151 4.73 27.67 10.75
CA LYS A 151 4.67 26.99 12.05
C LYS A 151 3.44 26.10 12.19
N ALA A 152 2.28 26.61 11.78
CA ALA A 152 1.00 25.89 11.84
C ALA A 152 0.97 24.59 11.01
N ASP A 153 1.74 24.51 9.93
CA ASP A 153 1.81 23.34 9.05
C ASP A 153 2.89 22.34 9.50
N LEU A 154 4.00 22.86 10.08
CA LEU A 154 5.12 22.03 10.51
C LEU A 154 4.92 21.41 11.88
N GLU A 155 4.33 22.15 12.83
CA GLU A 155 4.15 21.72 14.23
C GLU A 155 3.41 20.38 14.37
N PRO A 156 2.23 20.19 13.75
CA PRO A 156 1.51 18.93 13.84
C PRO A 156 2.29 17.73 13.29
N VAL A 157 3.13 17.98 12.29
CA VAL A 157 3.97 16.92 11.68
C VAL A 157 5.13 16.54 12.61
N LEU A 158 5.73 17.53 13.27
CA LEU A 158 6.78 17.26 14.25
C LEU A 158 6.26 16.56 15.50
N GLU A 159 5.08 16.94 15.99
CA GLU A 159 4.39 16.27 17.09
C GLU A 159 4.08 14.80 16.74
N GLN A 160 3.52 14.55 15.55
CA GLN A 160 3.29 13.20 15.07
C GLN A 160 4.59 12.38 15.02
N LEU A 161 5.68 12.93 14.50
CA LEU A 161 6.98 12.25 14.43
C LEU A 161 7.59 12.03 15.81
N ALA A 162 7.30 12.89 16.79
CA ALA A 162 7.73 12.73 18.16
C ALA A 162 6.94 11.60 18.84
N ASP A 163 5.62 11.52 18.63
CA ASP A 163 4.77 10.42 19.10
C ASP A 163 5.19 9.07 18.49
N GLU A 164 5.66 9.08 17.24
CA GLU A 164 6.23 7.90 16.55
C GLU A 164 7.66 7.57 17.05
N GLY A 165 8.26 8.37 17.92
CA GLY A 165 9.61 8.18 18.44
C GLY A 165 10.74 8.42 17.43
N LYS A 166 10.46 9.11 16.33
CA LYS A 166 11.44 9.41 15.26
C LYS A 166 12.23 10.69 15.51
N VAL A 167 11.62 11.63 16.22
CA VAL A 167 12.26 12.89 16.63
C VAL A 167 11.97 13.18 18.08
N GLN A 168 12.81 13.98 18.72
CA GLN A 168 12.57 14.54 20.04
C GLN A 168 12.53 16.05 19.92
N LEU A 169 11.48 16.66 20.47
CA LEU A 169 11.34 18.12 20.53
C LEU A 169 11.82 18.61 21.88
N TRP A 170 12.66 19.63 21.90
CA TRP A 170 13.13 20.23 23.15
C TRP A 170 13.36 21.74 22.98
N GLU A 171 13.43 22.45 24.09
CA GLU A 171 13.61 23.88 24.17
C GLU A 171 14.76 24.18 25.12
N ASP A 172 15.62 25.11 24.74
CA ASP A 172 16.74 25.56 25.58
C ASP A 172 16.30 26.61 26.60
N ALA A 173 17.21 26.99 27.49
CA ALA A 173 16.95 28.02 28.52
C ALA A 173 16.65 29.41 27.96
N SER A 174 16.91 29.66 26.67
CA SER A 174 16.63 30.91 25.97
C SER A 174 15.26 30.92 25.27
N GLY A 175 14.50 29.83 25.30
CA GLY A 175 13.25 29.69 24.58
C GLY A 175 13.42 29.29 23.12
N THR A 176 14.61 28.80 22.74
CA THR A 176 14.88 28.37 21.37
C THR A 176 14.46 26.92 21.20
N HIS A 177 13.65 26.64 20.17
CA HIS A 177 13.12 25.30 19.89
C HIS A 177 14.04 24.50 18.98
N TYR A 178 14.29 23.26 19.35
CA TYR A 178 15.13 22.31 18.64
C TYR A 178 14.36 21.05 18.29
N VAL A 179 14.81 20.41 17.20
CA VAL A 179 14.37 19.08 16.77
C VAL A 179 15.58 18.17 16.77
N LYS A 180 15.56 17.14 17.59
CA LYS A 180 16.61 16.10 17.59
C LYS A 180 16.11 14.91 16.78
N TYR A 181 16.87 14.53 15.78
CA TYR A 181 16.60 13.34 14.99
C TYR A 181 17.04 12.08 15.73
N LEU A 182 16.10 11.21 16.01
CA LEU A 182 16.37 9.91 16.63
C LEU A 182 16.50 8.89 15.49
N ALA A 183 17.66 8.89 14.81
CA ALA A 183 17.96 7.82 13.86
C ALA A 183 17.88 6.51 14.65
N SER A 184 16.86 5.69 14.39
CA SER A 184 16.87 4.33 14.90
C SER A 184 18.17 3.70 14.41
N GLU A 185 18.88 2.96 15.28
CA GLU A 185 20.05 2.15 14.93
C GLU A 185 19.65 1.00 13.97
N ILE A 186 19.02 1.35 12.86
CA ILE A 186 18.83 0.44 11.73
C ILE A 186 20.16 0.47 11.00
N ALA A 187 20.92 -0.61 11.19
CA ALA A 187 22.19 -0.82 10.51
C ALA A 187 22.04 -0.56 8.99
N PRO A 188 23.01 0.10 8.34
CA PRO A 188 22.94 0.45 6.92
C PRO A 188 22.89 -0.73 5.94
N SER A 189 22.82 -1.97 6.43
CA SER A 189 22.86 -3.20 5.63
C SER A 189 21.54 -3.60 4.97
N GLU A 190 20.38 -3.07 5.38
CA GLU A 190 19.09 -3.52 4.82
C GLU A 190 18.57 -2.63 3.68
N LEU A 191 18.90 -1.34 3.68
CA LEU A 191 18.50 -0.42 2.60
C LEU A 191 19.20 -0.67 1.26
N ASP A 192 20.45 -1.14 1.29
CA ASP A 192 21.21 -1.47 0.06
C ASP A 192 20.76 -2.78 -0.60
N THR A 193 20.11 -3.66 0.13
CA THR A 193 19.65 -4.96 -0.39
C THR A 193 18.34 -4.84 -1.18
N GLU A 194 17.43 -3.98 -0.78
CA GLU A 194 16.17 -3.76 -1.51
C GLU A 194 16.38 -2.97 -2.82
N HIS A 195 17.31 -2.01 -2.84
CA HIS A 195 17.64 -1.27 -4.06
C HIS A 195 18.39 -2.11 -5.10
N LYS A 196 19.14 -3.14 -4.69
CA LYS A 196 19.80 -4.08 -5.61
C LYS A 196 18.85 -5.10 -6.22
N ALA A 197 17.81 -5.51 -5.48
CA ALA A 197 16.81 -6.46 -5.97
C ALA A 197 15.93 -5.87 -7.09
N LEU A 198 15.74 -4.54 -7.12
CA LEU A 198 14.94 -3.85 -8.15
C LEU A 198 15.71 -3.57 -9.46
N LYS A 199 17.06 -3.67 -9.47
CA LYS A 199 17.88 -3.44 -10.68
C LYS A 199 18.01 -4.64 -11.61
N GLY A 200 17.41 -5.78 -11.26
CA GLY A 200 17.49 -7.03 -12.02
C GLY A 200 16.28 -7.38 -12.88
N ILE A 201 15.30 -6.49 -13.03
CA ILE A 201 14.13 -6.75 -13.88
C ILE A 201 14.46 -6.23 -15.30
N PRO A 202 14.52 -7.08 -16.33
CA PRO A 202 14.74 -6.63 -17.70
C PRO A 202 13.54 -5.79 -18.15
N GLU A 203 13.82 -4.62 -18.74
CA GLU A 203 12.83 -3.83 -19.47
C GLU A 203 12.38 -4.63 -20.71
N TYR A 204 11.08 -4.95 -20.76
CA TYR A 204 10.39 -5.43 -21.96
C TYR A 204 9.46 -4.34 -22.50
#